data_0615cbb1d8b026297951cd3ba31fd02d
#
_entry.id   0615cbb1d8b026297951cd3ba31fd02d
#
_cell.length_a   1.000
_cell.length_b   1.000
_cell.length_c   1.000
_cell.angle_alpha   90.00
_cell.angle_beta   90.00
_cell.angle_gamma   90.00
#
_symmetry.space_group_name_H-M   'P 1'
#
loop_
_entity.id
_entity.type
_entity.pdbx_description
1 polymer ?
#
loop_
_entity_poly.entity_id
_entity_poly.type
_entity_poly.pdbx_seq_one_letter_code
_entity_poly.pdbx_strand_id
1 'polypeptide(L)'
;MKSTLTRDFASLLPANIWLAGGFAGFFGVLALRLPPLAIVSAAFVVLTALAGGFRRGILTVGIGGVLVGAGWWLMGTPPGMAFPLVLTLWPPVLAMAEALRRTQRLGPALQIAGGVMLGFVLIMHLATKDVAAFWEAWVQRSVAALPAAVIPLPDLKEALRLLNGFFALVYGLSLMLSLVLGRWWLSLAFNAAGFAAEFRELSLPRWLLALTVALIWIGEMWDRLLLADLLMVAILLYGFVGLAVIHGVIAVRGASRRWLIPVYLLLFLLPPQALVTLAVLGAVDVYVHFRVQEGQS
;
A
#
# COMPACT_ATOMS: atom_id res chain seq x y z
N MET A 1 -15.75 -14.30 -25.95
CA MET A 1 -14.52 -13.95 -26.68
C MET A 1 -13.60 -12.96 -25.95
N LYS A 2 -14.09 -11.90 -25.29
CA LYS A 2 -13.24 -10.99 -24.46
C LYS A 2 -12.62 -11.63 -23.22
N SER A 3 -13.17 -12.70 -22.66
CA SER A 3 -12.67 -13.37 -21.46
C SER A 3 -11.49 -14.33 -21.68
N THR A 4 -11.29 -14.82 -22.89
CA THR A 4 -10.19 -15.72 -23.23
C THR A 4 -8.89 -14.96 -23.43
N LEU A 5 -8.89 -13.87 -24.19
CA LEU A 5 -7.70 -13.04 -24.43
C LEU A 5 -7.07 -12.48 -23.15
N THR A 6 -7.90 -12.02 -22.21
CA THR A 6 -7.41 -11.55 -20.91
C THR A 6 -6.83 -12.66 -20.05
N ARG A 7 -7.38 -13.88 -20.12
CA ARG A 7 -6.85 -15.06 -19.44
C ARG A 7 -5.52 -15.50 -20.04
N ASP A 8 -5.45 -15.59 -21.36
CA ASP A 8 -4.25 -16.04 -22.05
C ASP A 8 -3.09 -15.07 -21.79
N PHE A 9 -3.33 -13.76 -21.87
CA PHE A 9 -2.32 -12.76 -21.54
C PHE A 9 -1.91 -12.83 -20.05
N ALA A 10 -2.87 -12.96 -19.14
CA ALA A 10 -2.60 -13.07 -17.71
C ALA A 10 -1.83 -14.35 -17.33
N SER A 11 -1.96 -15.45 -18.08
CA SER A 11 -1.22 -16.68 -17.86
C SER A 11 0.20 -16.66 -18.44
N LEU A 12 0.44 -15.87 -19.49
CA LEU A 12 1.76 -15.72 -20.09
C LEU A 12 2.73 -14.94 -19.20
N LEU A 13 2.22 -13.94 -18.47
CA LEU A 13 3.05 -13.06 -17.62
C LEU A 13 3.80 -13.81 -16.51
N PRO A 14 3.17 -14.63 -15.68
CA PRO A 14 3.89 -15.37 -14.65
C PRO A 14 4.76 -16.51 -15.22
N ALA A 15 4.47 -16.96 -16.44
CA ALA A 15 5.28 -17.98 -17.11
C ALA A 15 6.58 -17.41 -17.70
N ASN A 16 6.54 -16.18 -18.22
CA ASN A 16 7.67 -15.51 -18.86
C ASN A 16 8.23 -14.36 -18.02
N ILE A 17 9.34 -14.62 -17.35
CA ILE A 17 9.98 -13.66 -16.44
C ILE A 17 10.52 -12.40 -17.16
N TRP A 18 10.96 -12.56 -18.41
CA TRP A 18 11.44 -11.43 -19.21
C TRP A 18 10.32 -10.47 -19.56
N LEU A 19 9.14 -11.02 -19.89
CA LEU A 19 7.97 -10.23 -20.16
C LEU A 19 7.49 -9.50 -18.90
N ALA A 20 7.41 -10.19 -17.78
CA ALA A 20 6.98 -9.59 -16.50
C ALA A 20 7.98 -8.53 -16.01
N GLY A 21 9.28 -8.82 -16.08
CA GLY A 21 10.35 -7.85 -15.77
C GLY A 21 10.35 -6.65 -16.71
N GLY A 22 10.09 -6.90 -18.02
CA GLY A 22 9.92 -5.86 -19.02
C GLY A 22 8.78 -4.90 -18.68
N PHE A 23 7.60 -5.43 -18.34
CA PHE A 23 6.46 -4.60 -17.91
C PHE A 23 6.71 -3.90 -16.57
N ALA A 24 7.30 -4.59 -15.59
CA ALA A 24 7.68 -3.95 -14.33
C ALA A 24 8.62 -2.76 -14.58
N GLY A 25 9.63 -2.94 -15.41
CA GLY A 25 10.56 -1.87 -15.81
C GLY A 25 9.87 -0.75 -16.58
N PHE A 26 9.07 -1.09 -17.61
CA PHE A 26 8.34 -0.12 -18.43
C PHE A 26 7.44 0.79 -17.57
N PHE A 27 6.59 0.19 -16.73
CA PHE A 27 5.75 0.98 -15.82
C PHE A 27 6.56 1.68 -14.74
N GLY A 28 7.71 1.12 -14.34
CA GLY A 28 8.66 1.78 -13.44
C GLY A 28 9.26 3.05 -14.05
N VAL A 29 9.63 3.03 -15.33
CA VAL A 29 10.09 4.23 -16.07
C VAL A 29 8.96 5.25 -16.20
N LEU A 30 7.75 4.83 -16.55
CA LEU A 30 6.60 5.73 -16.63
C LEU A 30 6.24 6.34 -15.27
N ALA A 31 6.46 5.60 -14.19
CA ALA A 31 6.22 6.09 -12.82
C ALA A 31 7.09 7.31 -12.45
N LEU A 32 8.20 7.54 -13.17
CA LEU A 32 9.01 8.74 -13.01
C LEU A 32 8.25 10.03 -13.37
N ARG A 33 7.24 9.92 -14.24
CA ARG A 33 6.37 11.04 -14.64
C ARG A 33 4.97 10.93 -14.06
N LEU A 34 4.48 9.72 -13.85
CA LEU A 34 3.15 9.40 -13.34
C LEU A 34 3.26 8.45 -12.13
N PRO A 35 3.53 8.98 -10.91
CA PRO A 35 3.80 8.19 -9.72
C PRO A 35 2.83 7.02 -9.45
N PRO A 36 1.51 7.10 -9.72
CA PRO A 36 0.60 5.97 -9.51
C PRO A 36 0.96 4.72 -10.32
N LEU A 37 1.69 4.83 -11.43
CA LEU A 37 2.15 3.69 -12.22
C LEU A 37 3.20 2.83 -11.49
N ALA A 38 3.81 3.35 -10.42
CA ALA A 38 4.67 2.55 -9.54
C ALA A 38 3.91 1.37 -8.90
N ILE A 39 2.61 1.55 -8.61
CA ILE A 39 1.72 0.48 -8.11
C ILE A 39 1.60 -0.64 -9.15
N VAL A 40 1.39 -0.27 -10.41
CA VAL A 40 1.29 -1.23 -11.53
C VAL A 40 2.63 -1.95 -11.72
N SER A 41 3.73 -1.21 -11.71
CA SER A 41 5.09 -1.77 -11.79
C SER A 41 5.34 -2.79 -10.69
N ALA A 42 5.05 -2.46 -9.44
CA ALA A 42 5.23 -3.33 -8.30
C ALA A 42 4.27 -4.54 -8.32
N ALA A 43 3.08 -4.41 -8.90
CA ALA A 43 2.13 -5.51 -9.06
C ALA A 43 2.68 -6.65 -9.95
N PHE A 44 3.53 -6.35 -10.94
CA PHE A 44 4.23 -7.39 -11.71
C PHE A 44 5.25 -8.16 -10.87
N VAL A 45 5.94 -7.51 -9.95
CA VAL A 45 6.83 -8.16 -8.99
C VAL A 45 6.03 -9.09 -8.08
N VAL A 46 4.90 -8.62 -7.55
CA VAL A 46 3.97 -9.43 -6.75
C VAL A 46 3.48 -10.64 -7.53
N LEU A 47 3.00 -10.45 -8.77
CA LEU A 47 2.47 -11.50 -9.61
C LEU A 47 3.49 -12.64 -9.80
N THR A 48 4.73 -12.30 -10.14
CA THR A 48 5.79 -13.29 -10.38
C THR A 48 6.26 -13.97 -9.09
N ALA A 49 6.29 -13.24 -7.97
CA ALA A 49 6.64 -13.79 -6.67
C ALA A 49 5.57 -14.77 -6.17
N LEU A 50 4.28 -14.43 -6.34
CA LEU A 50 3.17 -15.32 -5.95
C LEU A 50 3.12 -16.57 -6.84
N ALA A 51 3.31 -16.42 -8.15
CA ALA A 51 3.22 -17.53 -9.11
C ALA A 51 4.43 -18.47 -9.07
N GLY A 52 5.62 -17.94 -8.87
CA GLY A 52 6.87 -18.70 -9.02
C GLY A 52 7.85 -18.60 -7.86
N GLY A 53 7.41 -17.98 -6.75
CA GLY A 53 8.19 -17.84 -5.52
C GLY A 53 9.17 -16.66 -5.53
N PHE A 54 9.80 -16.46 -4.38
CA PHE A 54 10.70 -15.34 -4.09
C PHE A 54 11.80 -15.13 -5.14
N ARG A 55 12.42 -16.22 -5.61
CA ARG A 55 13.49 -16.17 -6.61
C ARG A 55 13.02 -15.54 -7.93
N ARG A 56 11.81 -15.87 -8.41
CA ARG A 56 11.25 -15.25 -9.61
C ARG A 56 10.95 -13.77 -9.40
N GLY A 57 10.44 -13.40 -8.23
CA GLY A 57 10.24 -12.00 -7.87
C GLY A 57 11.53 -11.20 -7.90
N ILE A 58 12.63 -11.72 -7.33
CA ILE A 58 13.96 -11.07 -7.39
C ILE A 58 14.43 -10.88 -8.83
N LEU A 59 14.28 -11.90 -9.68
CA LEU A 59 14.67 -11.78 -11.10
C LEU A 59 13.85 -10.72 -11.83
N THR A 60 12.55 -10.64 -11.54
CA THR A 60 11.67 -9.57 -12.07
C THR A 60 12.16 -8.19 -11.63
N VAL A 61 12.52 -8.02 -10.35
CA VAL A 61 13.12 -6.80 -9.80
C VAL A 61 14.44 -6.46 -10.52
N GLY A 62 15.30 -7.45 -10.73
CA GLY A 62 16.58 -7.25 -11.43
C GLY A 62 16.40 -6.78 -12.87
N ILE A 63 15.56 -7.47 -13.65
CA ILE A 63 15.26 -7.10 -15.04
C ILE A 63 14.60 -5.71 -15.11
N GLY A 64 13.57 -5.49 -14.29
CA GLY A 64 12.88 -4.21 -14.21
C GLY A 64 13.80 -3.09 -13.76
N GLY A 65 14.70 -3.36 -12.81
CA GLY A 65 15.67 -2.40 -12.28
C GLY A 65 16.66 -1.90 -13.32
N VAL A 66 17.16 -2.81 -14.17
CA VAL A 66 18.02 -2.44 -15.30
C VAL A 66 17.26 -1.49 -16.26
N LEU A 67 16.01 -1.80 -16.57
CA LEU A 67 15.19 -0.96 -17.47
C LEU A 67 14.88 0.41 -16.85
N VAL A 68 14.54 0.46 -15.55
CA VAL A 68 14.31 1.73 -14.84
C VAL A 68 15.58 2.56 -14.78
N GLY A 69 16.72 1.94 -14.47
CA GLY A 69 18.03 2.62 -14.48
C GLY A 69 18.41 3.18 -15.85
N ALA A 70 18.23 2.38 -16.92
CA ALA A 70 18.49 2.80 -18.28
C ALA A 70 17.54 3.93 -18.72
N GLY A 71 16.23 3.79 -18.47
CA GLY A 71 15.24 4.82 -18.80
C GLY A 71 15.51 6.13 -18.07
N TRP A 72 15.93 6.03 -16.85
CA TRP A 72 16.27 7.18 -16.03
C TRP A 72 17.51 7.93 -16.52
N TRP A 73 18.56 7.17 -16.86
CA TRP A 73 19.76 7.72 -17.47
C TRP A 73 19.46 8.43 -18.81
N LEU A 74 18.64 7.81 -19.67
CA LEU A 74 18.23 8.39 -20.95
C LEU A 74 17.38 9.67 -20.80
N MET A 75 16.61 9.79 -19.73
CA MET A 75 15.80 10.99 -19.47
C MET A 75 16.61 12.16 -18.90
N GLY A 76 17.91 12.00 -18.66
CA GLY A 76 18.78 13.03 -18.06
C GLY A 76 18.35 13.48 -16.67
N THR A 77 17.54 12.68 -15.99
CA THR A 77 17.07 12.99 -14.63
C THR A 77 18.23 12.82 -13.64
N PRO A 78 18.48 13.81 -12.75
CA PRO A 78 19.51 13.67 -11.74
C PRO A 78 19.29 12.43 -10.88
N PRO A 79 20.34 11.68 -10.52
CA PRO A 79 20.24 10.44 -9.77
C PRO A 79 19.48 10.48 -8.44
N GLY A 80 19.09 11.61 -7.94
CA GLY A 80 18.46 11.74 -6.63
C GLY A 80 16.92 11.81 -6.60
N MET A 81 16.23 12.06 -7.73
CA MET A 81 14.82 12.45 -7.64
C MET A 81 13.78 11.33 -7.79
N ALA A 82 14.04 10.28 -8.54
CA ALA A 82 12.99 9.31 -8.85
C ALA A 82 13.37 7.84 -8.62
N PHE A 83 14.65 7.55 -8.60
CA PHE A 83 15.18 6.20 -8.33
C PHE A 83 14.68 5.61 -6.99
N PRO A 84 14.51 6.40 -5.91
CA PRO A 84 14.07 5.87 -4.62
C PRO A 84 12.67 5.26 -4.63
N LEU A 85 11.69 5.83 -5.37
CA LEU A 85 10.29 5.41 -5.25
C LEU A 85 10.07 3.98 -5.73
N VAL A 86 10.59 3.62 -6.90
CA VAL A 86 10.42 2.26 -7.45
C VAL A 86 11.23 1.26 -6.66
N LEU A 87 12.45 1.61 -6.28
CA LEU A 87 13.31 0.74 -5.48
C LEU A 87 12.81 0.56 -4.05
N THR A 88 12.18 1.58 -3.47
CA THR A 88 11.61 1.46 -2.14
C THR A 88 10.34 0.62 -2.11
N LEU A 89 9.55 0.58 -3.22
CA LEU A 89 8.34 -0.23 -3.30
C LEU A 89 8.61 -1.72 -3.54
N TRP A 90 9.56 -2.08 -4.40
CA TRP A 90 9.74 -3.46 -4.83
C TRP A 90 10.21 -4.42 -3.72
N PRO A 91 11.20 -4.11 -2.87
CA PRO A 91 11.60 -5.02 -1.79
C PRO A 91 10.47 -5.32 -0.79
N PRO A 92 9.72 -4.32 -0.27
CA PRO A 92 8.60 -4.60 0.62
C PRO A 92 7.48 -5.42 -0.03
N VAL A 93 7.07 -5.10 -1.27
CA VAL A 93 6.01 -5.88 -1.93
C VAL A 93 6.46 -7.31 -2.23
N LEU A 94 7.76 -7.55 -2.49
CA LEU A 94 8.31 -8.88 -2.63
C LEU A 94 8.23 -9.65 -1.32
N ALA A 95 8.57 -9.02 -0.19
CA ALA A 95 8.43 -9.61 1.14
C ALA A 95 6.96 -9.90 1.48
N MET A 96 6.05 -8.97 1.17
CA MET A 96 4.61 -9.12 1.35
C MET A 96 4.04 -10.27 0.50
N ALA A 97 4.45 -10.37 -0.77
CA ALA A 97 4.04 -11.46 -1.66
C ALA A 97 4.54 -12.81 -1.15
N GLU A 98 5.77 -12.89 -0.67
CA GLU A 98 6.30 -14.13 -0.10
C GLU A 98 5.60 -14.51 1.21
N ALA A 99 5.27 -13.53 2.07
CA ALA A 99 4.49 -13.77 3.27
C ALA A 99 3.09 -14.30 2.92
N LEU A 100 2.40 -13.68 1.95
CA LEU A 100 1.11 -14.15 1.46
C LEU A 100 1.20 -15.56 0.86
N ARG A 101 2.23 -15.83 0.04
CA ARG A 101 2.45 -17.13 -0.59
C ARG A 101 2.64 -18.25 0.44
N ARG A 102 3.40 -17.97 1.52
CA ARG A 102 3.67 -18.98 2.58
C ARG A 102 2.51 -19.18 3.53
N THR A 103 1.84 -18.11 3.89
CA THR A 103 0.79 -18.16 4.93
C THR A 103 -0.61 -18.33 4.37
N GLN A 104 -0.81 -18.04 3.08
CA GLN A 104 -2.12 -17.97 2.43
C GLN A 104 -3.09 -16.98 3.14
N ARG A 105 -2.55 -16.00 3.86
CA ARG A 105 -3.27 -14.99 4.62
C ARG A 105 -2.73 -13.61 4.34
N LEU A 106 -3.61 -12.62 4.18
CA LEU A 106 -3.23 -11.22 3.95
C LEU A 106 -2.71 -10.52 5.21
N GLY A 107 -3.07 -10.99 6.39
CA GLY A 107 -2.66 -10.37 7.66
C GLY A 107 -1.15 -10.16 7.79
N PRO A 108 -0.30 -11.19 7.61
CA PRO A 108 1.16 -11.03 7.64
C PRO A 108 1.71 -10.03 6.61
N ALA A 109 1.13 -9.98 5.41
CA ALA A 109 1.53 -9.00 4.41
C ALA A 109 1.19 -7.57 4.85
N LEU A 110 0.00 -7.36 5.45
CA LEU A 110 -0.40 -6.07 6.00
C LEU A 110 0.51 -5.66 7.18
N GLN A 111 0.95 -6.61 8.01
CA GLN A 111 1.92 -6.34 9.09
C GLN A 111 3.27 -5.86 8.53
N ILE A 112 3.76 -6.45 7.42
CA ILE A 112 4.98 -5.99 6.76
C ILE A 112 4.79 -4.55 6.26
N ALA A 113 3.67 -4.23 5.60
CA ALA A 113 3.39 -2.86 5.17
C ALA A 113 3.39 -1.88 6.35
N GLY A 114 2.73 -2.24 7.47
CA GLY A 114 2.74 -1.44 8.69
C GLY A 114 4.13 -1.27 9.30
N GLY A 115 4.93 -2.33 9.31
CA GLY A 115 6.33 -2.28 9.78
C GLY A 115 7.20 -1.35 8.94
N VAL A 116 7.01 -1.35 7.62
CA VAL A 116 7.72 -0.44 6.71
C VAL A 116 7.30 1.01 6.90
N MET A 117 5.98 1.27 7.06
CA MET A 117 5.47 2.61 7.38
C MET A 117 6.00 3.11 8.71
N LEU A 118 5.93 2.27 9.74
CA LEU A 118 6.46 2.60 11.07
C LEU A 118 7.97 2.87 11.02
N GLY A 119 8.73 2.04 10.29
CA GLY A 119 10.16 2.24 10.07
C GLY A 119 10.45 3.59 9.41
N PHE A 120 9.69 3.96 8.38
CA PHE A 120 9.80 5.28 7.73
C PHE A 120 9.54 6.41 8.73
N VAL A 121 8.43 6.36 9.48
CA VAL A 121 8.09 7.37 10.49
C VAL A 121 9.21 7.52 11.51
N LEU A 122 9.64 6.40 12.11
CA LEU A 122 10.67 6.43 13.15
C LEU A 122 12.02 6.93 12.61
N ILE A 123 12.43 6.50 11.41
CA ILE A 123 13.67 6.98 10.79
C ILE A 123 13.61 8.49 10.58
N MET A 124 12.49 9.04 10.11
CA MET A 124 12.34 10.48 9.92
C MET A 124 12.46 11.24 11.24
N HIS A 125 11.79 10.80 12.29
CA HIS A 125 11.87 11.44 13.62
C HIS A 125 13.22 11.29 14.31
N LEU A 126 13.97 10.22 14.04
CA LEU A 126 15.30 10.00 14.62
C LEU A 126 16.41 10.66 13.81
N ALA A 127 16.28 10.72 12.49
CA ALA A 127 17.32 11.25 11.61
C ALA A 127 17.23 12.77 11.39
N THR A 128 16.05 13.36 11.60
CA THR A 128 15.82 14.80 11.44
C THR A 128 15.59 15.45 12.79
N LYS A 129 16.21 16.63 13.01
CA LYS A 129 15.98 17.40 14.25
C LYS A 129 14.56 17.97 14.31
N ASP A 130 14.01 18.31 13.15
CA ASP A 130 12.66 18.88 12.98
C ASP A 130 12.07 18.36 11.67
N VAL A 131 11.13 17.42 11.80
CA VAL A 131 10.47 16.76 10.67
C VAL A 131 9.60 17.75 9.87
N ALA A 132 8.95 18.71 10.56
CA ALA A 132 8.13 19.71 9.91
C ALA A 132 8.99 20.66 9.05
N ALA A 133 10.10 21.15 9.61
CA ALA A 133 11.05 22.00 8.89
C ALA A 133 11.69 21.27 7.70
N PHE A 134 11.96 19.97 7.81
CA PHE A 134 12.45 19.15 6.70
C PHE A 134 11.47 19.16 5.53
N TRP A 135 10.19 18.89 5.79
CA TRP A 135 9.15 18.86 4.75
C TRP A 135 8.85 20.25 4.18
N GLU A 136 8.86 21.29 5.01
CA GLU A 136 8.72 22.66 4.55
C GLU A 136 9.84 23.03 3.56
N ALA A 137 11.10 22.74 3.91
CA ALA A 137 12.24 22.98 3.03
C ALA A 137 12.19 22.15 1.75
N TRP A 138 11.66 20.91 1.83
CA TRP A 138 11.48 20.06 0.66
C TRP A 138 10.42 20.62 -0.30
N VAL A 139 9.27 21.05 0.22
CA VAL A 139 8.20 21.68 -0.57
C VAL A 139 8.68 22.96 -1.20
N GLN A 140 9.33 23.85 -0.45
CA GLN A 140 9.85 25.11 -0.96
C GLN A 140 10.80 24.89 -2.15
N ARG A 141 11.72 23.93 -2.04
CA ARG A 141 12.63 23.56 -3.16
C ARG A 141 11.89 23.00 -4.37
N SER A 142 10.85 22.20 -4.12
CA SER A 142 10.05 21.60 -5.19
C SER A 142 9.19 22.63 -5.92
N VAL A 143 8.60 23.58 -5.18
CA VAL A 143 7.76 24.67 -5.72
C VAL A 143 8.60 25.72 -6.43
N ALA A 144 9.81 26.02 -5.97
CA ALA A 144 10.73 26.95 -6.63
C ALA A 144 11.10 26.51 -8.06
N ALA A 145 10.94 25.22 -8.38
CA ALA A 145 11.14 24.69 -9.72
C ALA A 145 9.91 24.81 -10.64
N LEU A 146 8.76 25.28 -10.10
CA LEU A 146 7.52 25.47 -10.87
C LEU A 146 7.34 26.92 -11.28
N PRO A 147 6.73 27.23 -12.48
CA PRO A 147 6.38 28.61 -12.85
C PRO A 147 5.47 29.21 -11.78
N ALA A 148 5.68 30.48 -11.50
CA ALA A 148 5.07 31.25 -10.40
C ALA A 148 3.54 31.36 -10.46
N ALA A 149 2.83 30.22 -10.35
CA ALA A 149 1.40 30.24 -10.14
C ALA A 149 1.14 29.51 -8.85
N VAL A 150 0.87 30.30 -7.69
CA VAL A 150 0.59 29.51 -6.68
C VAL A 150 0.05 29.86 -5.37
N ILE A 151 -0.42 28.92 -4.66
CA ILE A 151 -1.04 28.88 -3.34
C ILE A 151 -0.09 29.54 -2.33
N PRO A 152 -0.55 30.52 -1.55
CA PRO A 152 0.27 31.15 -0.52
C PRO A 152 0.72 30.13 0.52
N LEU A 153 2.03 29.98 0.69
CA LEU A 153 2.66 29.04 1.64
C LEU A 153 2.20 29.18 3.11
N PRO A 154 1.81 30.38 3.63
CA PRO A 154 1.34 30.51 5.01
C PRO A 154 0.10 29.66 5.34
N ASP A 155 -0.81 29.47 4.37
CA ASP A 155 -2.04 28.70 4.58
C ASP A 155 -1.81 27.19 4.57
N LEU A 156 -0.61 26.76 4.16
CA LEU A 156 -0.22 25.35 4.07
C LEU A 156 0.57 24.85 5.28
N LYS A 157 0.96 25.70 6.23
CA LYS A 157 1.85 25.30 7.34
C LYS A 157 1.35 24.10 8.14
N GLU A 158 0.06 24.08 8.46
CA GLU A 158 -0.51 22.94 9.21
C GLU A 158 -0.56 21.67 8.35
N ALA A 159 -0.85 21.79 7.05
CA ALA A 159 -0.81 20.66 6.14
C ALA A 159 0.63 20.11 5.95
N LEU A 160 1.63 20.99 5.92
CA LEU A 160 3.04 20.60 5.80
C LEU A 160 3.54 19.79 6.99
N ARG A 161 3.02 20.07 8.19
CA ARG A 161 3.34 19.29 9.39
C ARG A 161 2.87 17.84 9.30
N LEU A 162 1.76 17.58 8.61
CA LEU A 162 1.18 16.26 8.45
C LEU A 162 1.79 15.46 7.29
N LEU A 163 2.69 16.07 6.50
CA LEU A 163 3.24 15.43 5.31
C LEU A 163 3.95 14.11 5.60
N ASN A 164 4.66 14.00 6.70
CA ASN A 164 5.38 12.79 7.04
C ASN A 164 4.44 11.58 7.18
N GLY A 165 3.40 11.71 8.00
CA GLY A 165 2.37 10.69 8.15
C GLY A 165 1.58 10.44 6.87
N PHE A 166 1.29 11.51 6.11
CA PHE A 166 0.63 11.39 4.81
C PHE A 166 1.47 10.60 3.80
N PHE A 167 2.77 10.85 3.71
CA PHE A 167 3.68 10.06 2.88
C PHE A 167 3.75 8.60 3.34
N ALA A 168 3.82 8.35 4.66
CA ALA A 168 3.76 7.01 5.20
C ALA A 168 2.46 6.29 4.79
N LEU A 169 1.31 6.97 4.91
CA LEU A 169 0.00 6.44 4.53
C LEU A 169 -0.08 6.15 3.03
N VAL A 170 0.31 7.09 2.17
CA VAL A 170 0.31 6.90 0.70
C VAL A 170 1.26 5.79 0.29
N TYR A 171 2.41 5.68 0.93
CA TYR A 171 3.37 4.62 0.68
C TYR A 171 2.82 3.25 1.07
N GLY A 172 2.28 3.11 2.28
CA GLY A 172 1.62 1.88 2.74
C GLY A 172 0.42 1.48 1.87
N LEU A 173 -0.39 2.47 1.46
CA LEU A 173 -1.49 2.26 0.51
C LEU A 173 -0.96 1.73 -0.83
N SER A 174 0.13 2.30 -1.35
CA SER A 174 0.76 1.85 -2.59
C SER A 174 1.27 0.41 -2.49
N LEU A 175 1.86 0.02 -1.36
CA LEU A 175 2.27 -1.36 -1.08
C LEU A 175 1.06 -2.31 -1.13
N MET A 176 0.00 -1.98 -0.40
CA MET A 176 -1.21 -2.82 -0.35
C MET A 176 -1.92 -2.90 -1.70
N LEU A 177 -2.06 -1.80 -2.42
CA LEU A 177 -2.68 -1.80 -3.75
C LEU A 177 -1.86 -2.61 -4.74
N SER A 178 -0.52 -2.56 -4.68
CA SER A 178 0.35 -3.39 -5.51
C SER A 178 0.14 -4.88 -5.21
N LEU A 179 0.06 -5.26 -3.94
CA LEU A 179 -0.21 -6.63 -3.52
C LEU A 179 -1.58 -7.12 -4.01
N VAL A 180 -2.62 -6.32 -3.76
CA VAL A 180 -4.00 -6.62 -4.18
C VAL A 180 -4.08 -6.77 -5.70
N LEU A 181 -3.49 -5.86 -6.46
CA LEU A 181 -3.51 -5.87 -7.91
C LEU A 181 -2.79 -7.10 -8.47
N GLY A 182 -1.59 -7.40 -7.98
CA GLY A 182 -0.82 -8.57 -8.41
C GLY A 182 -1.52 -9.88 -8.04
N ARG A 183 -2.13 -9.97 -6.85
CA ARG A 183 -2.93 -11.13 -6.42
C ARG A 183 -4.22 -11.28 -7.23
N TRP A 184 -4.87 -10.18 -7.56
CA TRP A 184 -6.06 -10.19 -8.43
C TRP A 184 -5.69 -10.68 -9.85
N TRP A 185 -4.60 -10.20 -10.44
CA TRP A 185 -4.12 -10.70 -11.74
C TRP A 185 -3.82 -12.20 -11.70
N LEU A 186 -3.19 -12.67 -10.62
CA LEU A 186 -2.96 -14.10 -10.46
C LEU A 186 -4.27 -14.90 -10.44
N SER A 187 -5.32 -14.37 -9.82
CA SER A 187 -6.63 -15.03 -9.79
C SER A 187 -7.29 -15.10 -11.18
N LEU A 188 -7.09 -14.09 -12.02
CA LEU A 188 -7.55 -14.09 -13.40
C LEU A 188 -6.78 -15.10 -14.26
N ALA A 189 -5.46 -15.21 -14.05
CA ALA A 189 -4.58 -16.10 -14.81
C ALA A 189 -4.92 -17.58 -14.59
N PHE A 190 -5.08 -17.96 -13.33
CA PHE A 190 -5.18 -19.39 -12.92
C PHE A 190 -6.57 -19.81 -12.47
N ASN A 191 -7.58 -18.96 -12.67
CA ASN A 191 -8.96 -19.21 -12.20
C ASN A 191 -9.01 -19.52 -10.69
N ALA A 192 -8.05 -19.02 -9.93
CA ALA A 192 -7.92 -19.25 -8.50
C ALA A 192 -9.01 -18.49 -7.76
N ALA A 193 -10.12 -19.17 -7.48
CA ALA A 193 -11.10 -18.67 -6.53
C ALA A 193 -10.40 -18.51 -5.17
N GLY A 194 -10.44 -17.34 -4.57
CA GLY A 194 -9.85 -17.21 -3.24
C GLY A 194 -9.59 -15.78 -2.79
N PHE A 195 -9.19 -14.86 -3.69
CA PHE A 195 -8.84 -13.50 -3.27
C PHE A 195 -9.96 -12.80 -2.47
N ALA A 196 -11.22 -12.96 -2.89
CA ALA A 196 -12.35 -12.37 -2.17
C ALA A 196 -12.56 -13.02 -0.79
N ALA A 197 -12.28 -14.30 -0.64
CA ALA A 197 -12.32 -14.98 0.65
C ALA A 197 -11.12 -14.56 1.52
N GLU A 198 -9.90 -14.60 0.96
CA GLU A 198 -8.68 -14.13 1.65
C GLU A 198 -8.82 -12.70 2.17
N PHE A 199 -9.43 -11.79 1.37
CA PHE A 199 -9.65 -10.41 1.78
C PHE A 199 -10.67 -10.30 2.91
N ARG A 200 -11.77 -11.06 2.84
CA ARG A 200 -12.78 -11.08 3.89
C ARG A 200 -12.29 -11.66 5.23
N GLU A 201 -11.27 -12.51 5.18
CA GLU A 201 -10.63 -13.11 6.35
C GLU A 201 -9.47 -12.26 6.90
N LEU A 202 -9.16 -11.11 6.26
CA LEU A 202 -8.08 -10.23 6.70
C LEU A 202 -8.28 -9.81 8.15
N SER A 203 -7.36 -10.19 9.01
CA SER A 203 -7.35 -9.87 10.43
C SER A 203 -5.93 -9.57 10.90
N LEU A 204 -5.82 -8.83 11.98
CA LEU A 204 -4.57 -8.54 12.66
C LEU A 204 -4.57 -9.15 14.07
N PRO A 205 -3.42 -9.57 14.57
CA PRO A 205 -3.33 -10.20 15.89
C PRO A 205 -3.53 -9.16 17.00
N ARG A 206 -4.08 -9.58 18.15
CA ARG A 206 -4.36 -8.72 19.32
C ARG A 206 -3.12 -8.01 19.86
N TRP A 207 -1.96 -8.66 19.83
CA TRP A 207 -0.71 -8.04 20.30
C TRP A 207 -0.34 -6.80 19.46
N LEU A 208 -0.65 -6.80 18.17
CA LEU A 208 -0.38 -5.65 17.30
C LEU A 208 -1.27 -4.46 17.66
N LEU A 209 -2.54 -4.69 18.04
CA LEU A 209 -3.40 -3.62 18.53
C LEU A 209 -2.87 -3.06 19.86
N ALA A 210 -2.44 -3.91 20.77
CA ALA A 210 -1.82 -3.46 22.03
C ALA A 210 -0.55 -2.64 21.76
N LEU A 211 0.30 -3.09 20.83
CA LEU A 211 1.48 -2.33 20.39
C LEU A 211 1.09 -0.99 19.77
N THR A 212 0.09 -0.97 18.91
CA THR A 212 -0.41 0.26 18.27
C THR A 212 -0.89 1.26 19.32
N VAL A 213 -1.69 0.82 20.28
CA VAL A 213 -2.16 1.67 21.38
C VAL A 213 -1.00 2.19 22.23
N ALA A 214 -0.02 1.34 22.54
CA ALA A 214 1.17 1.74 23.29
C ALA A 214 2.00 2.79 22.54
N LEU A 215 2.21 2.62 21.22
CA LEU A 215 2.94 3.58 20.39
C LEU A 215 2.20 4.92 20.27
N ILE A 216 0.87 4.91 20.13
CA ILE A 216 0.04 6.11 20.11
C ILE A 216 0.18 6.85 21.47
N TRP A 217 0.12 6.12 22.57
CA TRP A 217 0.29 6.70 23.91
C TRP A 217 1.68 7.30 24.12
N ILE A 218 2.73 6.63 23.63
CA ILE A 218 4.11 7.17 23.63
C ILE A 218 4.18 8.44 22.80
N GLY A 219 3.58 8.44 21.60
CA GLY A 219 3.53 9.62 20.72
C GLY A 219 2.85 10.82 21.38
N GLU A 220 1.74 10.59 22.10
CA GLU A 220 1.05 11.66 22.87
C GLU A 220 1.94 12.27 23.95
N MET A 221 2.74 11.45 24.61
CA MET A 221 3.63 11.92 25.69
C MET A 221 4.92 12.57 25.17
N TRP A 222 5.36 12.22 23.96
CA TRP A 222 6.65 12.64 23.45
C TRP A 222 6.56 13.81 22.47
N ASP A 223 5.78 13.66 21.41
CA ASP A 223 5.65 14.65 20.33
C ASP A 223 4.32 14.48 19.58
N ARG A 224 3.59 15.57 19.44
CA ARG A 224 2.31 15.59 18.70
C ARG A 224 2.43 15.25 17.22
N LEU A 225 3.56 15.56 16.58
CA LEU A 225 3.80 15.17 15.18
C LEU A 225 4.02 13.67 15.07
N LEU A 226 4.80 13.08 15.97
CA LEU A 226 4.97 11.64 16.04
C LEU A 226 3.62 10.94 16.28
N LEU A 227 2.79 11.48 17.18
CA LEU A 227 1.43 10.97 17.41
C LEU A 227 0.61 10.97 16.09
N ALA A 228 0.61 12.09 15.37
CA ALA A 228 -0.14 12.21 14.11
C ALA A 228 0.35 11.19 13.06
N ASP A 229 1.66 11.01 12.94
CA ASP A 229 2.26 10.03 12.02
C ASP A 229 1.90 8.59 12.39
N LEU A 230 1.96 8.24 13.69
CA LEU A 230 1.57 6.91 14.19
C LEU A 230 0.08 6.63 13.99
N LEU A 231 -0.77 7.65 14.14
CA LEU A 231 -2.20 7.55 13.85
C LEU A 231 -2.44 7.25 12.34
N MET A 232 -1.68 7.85 11.42
CA MET A 232 -1.78 7.55 9.99
C MET A 232 -1.41 6.09 9.68
N VAL A 233 -0.40 5.54 10.35
CA VAL A 233 -0.06 4.11 10.24
C VAL A 233 -1.21 3.24 10.75
N ALA A 234 -1.76 3.55 11.91
CA ALA A 234 -2.88 2.82 12.50
C ALA A 234 -4.14 2.88 11.61
N ILE A 235 -4.46 4.07 11.10
CA ILE A 235 -5.61 4.29 10.20
C ILE A 235 -5.50 3.40 8.96
N LEU A 236 -4.34 3.29 8.35
CA LEU A 236 -4.17 2.42 7.19
C LEU A 236 -4.35 0.94 7.57
N LEU A 237 -3.66 0.46 8.59
CA LEU A 237 -3.70 -0.94 9.00
C LEU A 237 -5.12 -1.39 9.37
N TYR A 238 -5.75 -0.68 10.28
CA TYR A 238 -7.08 -1.03 10.75
C TYR A 238 -8.17 -0.63 9.76
N GLY A 239 -7.94 0.37 8.91
CA GLY A 239 -8.82 0.73 7.80
C GLY A 239 -8.98 -0.41 6.78
N PHE A 240 -7.89 -1.10 6.43
CA PHE A 240 -7.96 -2.31 5.58
C PHE A 240 -8.71 -3.45 6.27
N VAL A 241 -8.51 -3.65 7.58
CA VAL A 241 -9.27 -4.64 8.35
C VAL A 241 -10.75 -4.27 8.38
N GLY A 242 -11.08 -3.01 8.66
CA GLY A 242 -12.48 -2.54 8.68
C GLY A 242 -13.18 -2.69 7.33
N LEU A 243 -12.47 -2.40 6.23
CA LEU A 243 -13.00 -2.65 4.89
C LEU A 243 -13.26 -4.15 4.66
N ALA A 244 -12.35 -5.01 5.12
CA ALA A 244 -12.53 -6.46 5.05
C ALA A 244 -13.71 -6.94 5.91
N VAL A 245 -13.93 -6.34 7.08
CA VAL A 245 -15.10 -6.61 7.93
C VAL A 245 -16.39 -6.33 7.19
N ILE A 246 -16.52 -5.17 6.55
CA ILE A 246 -17.74 -4.83 5.78
C ILE A 246 -17.98 -5.84 4.68
N HIS A 247 -16.95 -6.20 3.91
CA HIS A 247 -17.07 -7.21 2.86
C HIS A 247 -17.45 -8.60 3.43
N GLY A 248 -16.89 -8.95 4.60
CA GLY A 248 -17.19 -10.19 5.29
C GLY A 248 -18.64 -10.25 5.77
N VAL A 249 -19.10 -9.22 6.47
CA VAL A 249 -20.48 -9.13 6.98
C VAL A 249 -21.51 -9.18 5.85
N ILE A 250 -21.27 -8.45 4.75
CA ILE A 250 -22.17 -8.49 3.57
C ILE A 250 -22.24 -9.92 3.00
N ALA A 251 -21.12 -10.61 2.94
CA ALA A 251 -21.07 -11.97 2.41
C ALA A 251 -21.74 -12.99 3.33
N VAL A 252 -21.50 -12.91 4.65
CA VAL A 252 -22.10 -13.82 5.66
C VAL A 252 -23.61 -13.64 5.70
N ARG A 253 -24.11 -12.39 5.61
CA ARG A 253 -25.55 -12.10 5.59
C ARG A 253 -26.23 -12.36 4.25
N GLY A 254 -25.50 -12.81 3.22
CA GLY A 254 -26.06 -12.99 1.87
C GLY A 254 -26.55 -11.68 1.24
N ALA A 255 -26.13 -10.52 1.76
CA ALA A 255 -26.60 -9.22 1.31
C ALA A 255 -26.00 -8.87 -0.08
N SER A 256 -26.73 -8.05 -0.83
CA SER A 256 -26.28 -7.61 -2.16
C SER A 256 -24.96 -6.84 -2.08
N ARG A 257 -24.02 -7.13 -2.98
CA ARG A 257 -22.76 -6.38 -3.13
C ARG A 257 -22.98 -4.88 -3.41
N ARG A 258 -24.18 -4.46 -3.78
CA ARG A 258 -24.53 -3.04 -3.95
C ARG A 258 -24.37 -2.23 -2.67
N TRP A 259 -24.42 -2.88 -1.50
CA TRP A 259 -24.13 -2.24 -0.21
C TRP A 259 -22.67 -1.77 -0.04
N LEU A 260 -21.78 -2.21 -0.91
CA LEU A 260 -20.42 -1.66 -0.96
C LEU A 260 -20.34 -0.29 -1.65
N ILE A 261 -21.34 0.06 -2.48
CA ILE A 261 -21.35 1.33 -3.22
C ILE A 261 -21.26 2.53 -2.27
N PRO A 262 -22.13 2.67 -1.24
CA PRO A 262 -22.01 3.79 -0.31
C PRO A 262 -20.69 3.83 0.44
N VAL A 263 -20.07 2.67 0.75
CA VAL A 263 -18.77 2.62 1.43
C VAL A 263 -17.68 3.20 0.55
N TYR A 264 -17.61 2.79 -0.72
CA TYR A 264 -16.63 3.33 -1.65
C TYR A 264 -16.91 4.78 -2.05
N LEU A 265 -18.20 5.17 -2.09
CA LEU A 265 -18.58 6.57 -2.31
C LEU A 265 -18.14 7.45 -1.16
N LEU A 266 -18.28 7.01 0.09
CA LEU A 266 -17.76 7.72 1.26
C LEU A 266 -16.23 7.80 1.25
N LEU A 267 -15.55 6.72 0.88
CA LEU A 267 -14.09 6.72 0.73
C LEU A 267 -13.62 7.70 -0.36
N PHE A 268 -14.43 7.93 -1.38
CA PHE A 268 -14.10 8.88 -2.45
C PHE A 268 -14.44 10.33 -2.08
N LEU A 269 -15.60 10.57 -1.46
CA LEU A 269 -16.08 11.92 -1.15
C LEU A 269 -15.53 12.49 0.15
N LEU A 270 -15.32 11.63 1.15
CA LEU A 270 -14.89 11.99 2.50
C LEU A 270 -13.76 11.05 2.99
N PRO A 271 -12.60 10.99 2.29
CA PRO A 271 -11.57 10.01 2.56
C PRO A 271 -11.10 9.97 4.01
N PRO A 272 -10.81 11.10 4.69
CA PRO A 272 -10.32 11.06 6.07
C PRO A 272 -11.35 10.45 7.03
N GLN A 273 -12.61 10.88 6.95
CA GLN A 273 -13.67 10.41 7.85
C GLN A 273 -13.99 8.94 7.63
N ALA A 274 -14.07 8.53 6.35
CA ALA A 274 -14.30 7.13 6.00
C ALA A 274 -13.17 6.22 6.45
N LEU A 275 -11.91 6.62 6.26
CA LEU A 275 -10.75 5.86 6.71
C LEU A 275 -10.70 5.71 8.23
N VAL A 276 -10.96 6.79 8.98
CA VAL A 276 -11.01 6.74 10.45
C VAL A 276 -12.14 5.82 10.91
N THR A 277 -13.34 5.92 10.31
CA THR A 277 -14.47 5.05 10.66
C THR A 277 -14.14 3.58 10.39
N LEU A 278 -13.54 3.28 9.24
CA LEU A 278 -13.09 1.92 8.92
C LEU A 278 -12.01 1.43 9.88
N ALA A 279 -11.07 2.31 10.28
CA ALA A 279 -10.02 1.95 11.21
C ALA A 279 -10.58 1.60 12.59
N VAL A 280 -11.52 2.37 13.09
CA VAL A 280 -12.22 2.06 14.37
C VAL A 280 -12.96 0.73 14.25
N LEU A 281 -13.70 0.50 13.16
CA LEU A 281 -14.39 -0.78 12.92
C LEU A 281 -13.40 -1.95 12.90
N GLY A 282 -12.28 -1.80 12.20
CA GLY A 282 -11.24 -2.83 12.11
C GLY A 282 -10.55 -3.10 13.45
N ALA A 283 -10.30 -2.08 14.25
CA ALA A 283 -9.72 -2.23 15.58
C ALA A 283 -10.67 -2.96 16.55
N VAL A 284 -11.98 -2.64 16.49
CA VAL A 284 -13.00 -3.33 17.30
C VAL A 284 -13.16 -4.79 16.89
N ASP A 285 -13.09 -5.11 15.60
CA ASP A 285 -13.21 -6.48 15.08
C ASP A 285 -12.12 -7.43 15.61
N VAL A 286 -10.96 -6.91 16.03
CA VAL A 286 -9.89 -7.72 16.65
C VAL A 286 -10.39 -8.48 17.90
N TYR A 287 -11.40 -7.94 18.58
CA TYR A 287 -12.00 -8.56 19.77
C TYR A 287 -13.38 -9.14 19.50
N VAL A 288 -14.23 -8.44 18.74
CA VAL A 288 -15.66 -8.77 18.56
C VAL A 288 -15.88 -9.83 17.49
N HIS A 289 -15.00 -9.92 16.48
CA HIS A 289 -15.10 -10.89 15.37
C HIS A 289 -16.46 -10.85 14.67
N PHE A 290 -16.90 -9.69 14.18
CA PHE A 290 -18.20 -9.46 13.53
C PHE A 290 -18.56 -10.41 12.39
N ARG A 291 -17.58 -11.15 11.87
CA ARG A 291 -17.70 -12.05 10.71
C ARG A 291 -18.00 -13.51 11.09
N VAL A 292 -18.00 -13.83 12.37
CA VAL A 292 -18.35 -15.18 12.84
C VAL A 292 -19.85 -15.30 12.88
N GLN A 293 -20.41 -16.34 12.21
CA GLN A 293 -21.83 -16.66 12.39
C GLN A 293 -22.03 -17.22 13.82
N GLU A 294 -22.99 -16.67 14.55
CA GLU A 294 -23.53 -17.29 15.76
C GLU A 294 -24.14 -18.63 15.35
N GLY A 295 -23.46 -19.73 15.53
CA GLY A 295 -23.95 -21.06 15.20
C GLY A 295 -22.92 -22.16 15.03
N GLN A 296 -21.63 -21.87 15.23
CA GLN A 296 -20.56 -22.87 15.31
C GLN A 296 -19.88 -22.80 16.69
N SER A 297 -20.63 -23.01 17.73
CA SER A 297 -20.16 -23.34 19.08
C SER A 297 -20.55 -24.77 19.43
#